data_ce17aff8abe65bae74dd6fed00bda58c
#
_entry.id   ce17aff8abe65bae74dd6fed00bda58c
#
_cell.length_a   1.000
_cell.length_b   1.000
_cell.length_c   1.000
_cell.angle_alpha   90.00
_cell.angle_beta   90.00
_cell.angle_gamma   90.00
#
_symmetry.space_group_name_H-M   'P 1'
#
loop_
_entity.id
_entity.type
_entity.pdbx_description
1 polymer ?
#
loop_
_entity_poly.entity_id
_entity_poly.type
_entity_poly.pdbx_seq_one_letter_code
_entity_poly.pdbx_strand_id
1 'polypeptide(L)'
;EEYTEWYGGTFLDKKLHEQAVYGLPEFFRDKIKGKKLIANPGCYTTCSPLAIAPAIANGLVSTKGIICDCKSGVTGAGRKPTQGNHFPELNEGFHAYKVACHRHTPEIEQTLSKLSGEDVTITFVPHLLPVNRGILATVYADINEGVTFEQIRNCLLYTSDAADDKA
;
A
#
# COMPACT_ATOMS: atom_id res chain seq x y z
N GLU A 1 -18.86 -4.68 6.33
CA GLU A 1 -19.18 -3.31 6.79
C GLU A 1 -18.14 -2.32 6.28
N GLU A 2 -16.85 -2.47 6.56
CA GLU A 2 -15.76 -1.60 6.05
C GLU A 2 -15.78 -1.42 4.53
N TYR A 3 -15.94 -2.49 3.76
CA TYR A 3 -15.98 -2.39 2.30
C TYR A 3 -17.10 -1.46 1.84
N THR A 4 -18.29 -1.55 2.44
CA THR A 4 -19.43 -0.70 2.09
C THR A 4 -19.17 0.76 2.44
N GLU A 5 -18.54 1.01 3.58
CA GLU A 5 -18.18 2.36 4.04
C GLU A 5 -17.18 3.04 3.08
N TRP A 6 -16.10 2.34 2.73
CA TRP A 6 -14.99 2.91 1.97
C TRP A 6 -15.15 2.86 0.45
N TYR A 7 -15.85 1.85 -0.06
CA TYR A 7 -16.04 1.64 -1.50
C TYR A 7 -17.46 1.93 -1.99
N GLY A 8 -18.43 2.10 -1.09
CA GLY A 8 -19.81 2.44 -1.41
C GLY A 8 -20.59 1.32 -2.09
N GLY A 9 -20.10 0.09 -2.05
CA GLY A 9 -20.71 -1.07 -2.69
C GLY A 9 -20.99 -2.21 -1.73
N THR A 10 -21.77 -3.18 -2.19
CA THR A 10 -22.02 -4.44 -1.47
C THR A 10 -21.56 -5.61 -2.31
N PHE A 11 -21.17 -6.71 -1.67
CA PHE A 11 -20.90 -7.95 -2.39
C PHE A 11 -22.20 -8.58 -2.89
N LEU A 12 -22.29 -8.82 -4.19
CA LEU A 12 -23.44 -9.47 -4.81
C LEU A 12 -23.52 -10.97 -4.45
N ASP A 13 -22.38 -11.62 -4.27
CA ASP A 13 -22.27 -13.02 -3.90
C ASP A 13 -21.27 -13.19 -2.74
N LYS A 14 -21.79 -13.37 -1.53
CA LYS A 14 -20.97 -13.56 -0.32
C LYS A 14 -20.15 -14.85 -0.36
N LYS A 15 -20.71 -15.95 -0.91
CA LYS A 15 -20.01 -17.23 -0.99
C LYS A 15 -18.81 -17.16 -1.93
N LEU A 16 -18.98 -16.43 -3.03
CA LEU A 16 -17.89 -16.21 -3.97
C LEU A 16 -16.80 -15.30 -3.35
N HIS A 17 -17.22 -14.26 -2.63
CA HIS A 17 -16.29 -13.38 -1.91
C HIS A 17 -15.44 -14.13 -0.88
N GLU A 18 -16.05 -15.03 -0.09
CA GLU A 18 -15.35 -15.86 0.90
C GLU A 18 -14.29 -16.79 0.29
N GLN A 19 -14.41 -17.13 -0.99
CA GLN A 19 -13.45 -17.97 -1.72
C GLN A 19 -12.27 -17.16 -2.28
N ALA A 20 -12.40 -15.84 -2.37
CA ALA A 20 -11.37 -14.98 -2.91
C ALA A 20 -10.17 -14.90 -1.97
N VAL A 21 -8.97 -14.89 -2.59
CA VAL A 21 -7.71 -14.71 -1.87
C VAL A 21 -7.06 -13.42 -2.34
N TYR A 22 -6.52 -12.67 -1.39
CA TYR A 22 -5.82 -11.43 -1.68
C TYR A 22 -4.52 -11.70 -2.44
N GLY A 23 -4.39 -11.07 -3.62
CA GLY A 23 -3.41 -11.39 -4.63
C GLY A 23 -2.11 -10.60 -4.50
N LEU A 24 -1.49 -10.59 -3.33
CA LEU A 24 -0.15 -10.03 -3.10
C LEU A 24 0.82 -11.19 -2.82
N PRO A 25 1.47 -11.74 -3.86
CA PRO A 25 2.21 -12.99 -3.75
C PRO A 25 3.43 -12.91 -2.84
N GLU A 26 3.99 -11.74 -2.63
CA GLU A 26 5.10 -11.51 -1.70
C GLU A 26 4.76 -11.94 -0.28
N PHE A 27 3.48 -11.80 0.11
CA PHE A 27 3.01 -12.11 1.47
C PHE A 27 2.07 -13.32 1.54
N PHE A 28 1.37 -13.64 0.44
CA PHE A 28 0.29 -14.62 0.46
C PHE A 28 0.44 -15.72 -0.60
N ARG A 29 1.66 -15.98 -1.08
CA ARG A 29 1.96 -16.96 -2.14
C ARG A 29 1.31 -18.32 -1.91
N ASP A 30 1.45 -18.87 -0.72
CA ASP A 30 0.89 -20.19 -0.39
C ASP A 30 -0.63 -20.20 -0.36
N LYS A 31 -1.26 -19.07 0.01
CA LYS A 31 -2.71 -18.92 -0.01
C LYS A 31 -3.26 -18.76 -1.41
N ILE A 32 -2.47 -18.23 -2.34
CA ILE A 32 -2.84 -17.99 -3.74
C ILE A 32 -2.79 -19.30 -4.55
N LYS A 33 -1.84 -20.17 -4.23
CA LYS A 33 -1.61 -21.41 -4.98
C LYS A 33 -2.88 -22.26 -5.06
N GLY A 34 -3.28 -22.59 -6.29
CA GLY A 34 -4.45 -23.42 -6.56
C GLY A 34 -5.81 -22.70 -6.41
N LYS A 35 -5.84 -21.40 -6.11
CA LYS A 35 -7.07 -20.63 -6.03
C LYS A 35 -7.56 -20.18 -7.40
N LYS A 36 -8.89 -20.18 -7.57
CA LYS A 36 -9.55 -19.76 -8.83
C LYS A 36 -9.97 -18.29 -8.83
N LEU A 37 -10.11 -17.69 -7.67
CA LEU A 37 -10.53 -16.30 -7.52
C LEU A 37 -9.49 -15.53 -6.70
N ILE A 38 -8.90 -14.53 -7.35
CA ILE A 38 -7.87 -13.68 -6.76
C ILE A 38 -8.38 -12.24 -6.71
N ALA A 39 -8.39 -11.66 -5.52
CA ALA A 39 -8.67 -10.24 -5.31
C ALA A 39 -7.34 -9.47 -5.49
N ASN A 40 -7.14 -8.90 -6.67
CA ASN A 40 -5.90 -8.20 -7.00
C ASN A 40 -5.82 -6.84 -6.27
N PRO A 41 -4.73 -6.54 -5.55
CA PRO A 41 -4.57 -5.27 -4.86
C PRO A 41 -4.49 -4.09 -5.83
N GLY A 42 -4.87 -2.92 -5.34
CA GLY A 42 -4.66 -1.65 -6.03
C GLY A 42 -3.19 -1.19 -5.96
N CYS A 43 -2.92 -0.07 -6.61
CA CYS A 43 -1.55 0.47 -6.74
C CYS A 43 -0.90 0.82 -5.40
N TYR A 44 -1.53 1.66 -4.59
CA TYR A 44 -0.99 2.03 -3.28
C TYR A 44 -1.05 0.89 -2.25
N THR A 45 -2.05 0.03 -2.34
CA THR A 45 -2.19 -1.16 -1.49
C THR A 45 -1.18 -2.26 -1.83
N THR A 46 -0.49 -2.12 -2.94
CA THR A 46 0.71 -2.90 -3.29
C THR A 46 1.97 -2.21 -2.80
N CYS A 47 2.24 -0.98 -3.26
CA CYS A 47 3.54 -0.35 -3.02
C CYS A 47 3.79 0.03 -1.56
N SER A 48 2.76 0.48 -0.81
CA SER A 48 2.94 0.90 0.58
C SER A 48 3.28 -0.27 1.51
N PRO A 49 2.56 -1.42 1.48
CA PRO A 49 2.97 -2.57 2.26
C PRO A 49 4.34 -3.12 1.86
N LEU A 50 4.65 -3.21 0.56
CA LEU A 50 5.96 -3.70 0.11
C LEU A 50 7.12 -2.88 0.67
N ALA A 51 6.94 -1.57 0.85
CA ALA A 51 7.97 -0.68 1.35
C ALA A 51 8.35 -0.93 2.82
N ILE A 52 7.43 -1.42 3.66
CA ILE A 52 7.65 -1.50 5.11
C ILE A 52 7.40 -2.90 5.71
N ALA A 53 6.67 -3.76 5.01
CA ALA A 53 6.27 -5.06 5.53
C ALA A 53 7.43 -5.92 6.04
N PRO A 54 8.62 -5.97 5.40
CA PRO A 54 9.74 -6.75 5.94
C PRO A 54 10.14 -6.29 7.33
N ALA A 55 10.19 -4.97 7.57
CA ALA A 55 10.57 -4.42 8.87
C ALA A 55 9.48 -4.65 9.93
N ILE A 56 8.21 -4.53 9.55
CA ILE A 56 7.07 -4.82 10.45
C ILE A 56 7.02 -6.30 10.82
N ALA A 57 7.12 -7.19 9.84
CA ALA A 57 7.05 -8.64 10.05
C ALA A 57 8.17 -9.18 10.93
N ASN A 58 9.30 -8.49 10.97
CA ASN A 58 10.44 -8.83 11.83
C ASN A 58 10.47 -8.03 13.15
N GLY A 59 9.44 -7.25 13.46
CA GLY A 59 9.36 -6.47 14.70
C GLY A 59 10.43 -5.38 14.83
N LEU A 60 10.96 -4.86 13.72
CA LEU A 60 12.03 -3.87 13.73
C LEU A 60 11.52 -2.44 13.88
N VAL A 61 10.26 -2.21 13.51
CA VAL A 61 9.61 -0.89 13.58
C VAL A 61 8.27 -0.96 14.30
N SER A 62 7.84 0.17 14.84
CA SER A 62 6.55 0.32 15.51
C SER A 62 5.39 0.08 14.55
N THR A 63 4.32 -0.54 15.06
CA THR A 63 3.03 -0.67 14.38
C THR A 63 2.15 0.59 14.49
N LYS A 64 2.64 1.61 15.20
CA LYS A 64 1.95 2.88 15.43
C LYS A 64 2.74 4.05 14.83
N GLY A 65 2.03 5.11 14.45
CA GLY A 65 2.65 6.32 13.93
C GLY A 65 3.27 6.19 12.53
N ILE A 66 2.94 5.13 11.78
CA ILE A 66 3.43 4.93 10.43
C ILE A 66 2.82 5.97 9.49
N ILE A 67 3.67 6.62 8.70
CA ILE A 67 3.27 7.58 7.68
C ILE A 67 3.63 7.01 6.31
N CYS A 68 2.64 6.85 5.44
CA CYS A 68 2.82 6.47 4.04
C CYS A 68 2.59 7.70 3.16
N ASP A 69 3.68 8.38 2.80
CA ASP A 69 3.67 9.55 1.94
C ASP A 69 3.98 9.13 0.50
N CYS A 70 2.93 9.03 -0.33
CA CYS A 70 2.99 8.42 -1.66
C CYS A 70 2.77 9.44 -2.77
N LYS A 71 3.56 9.34 -3.84
CA LYS A 71 3.50 10.20 -5.02
C LYS A 71 3.20 9.34 -6.25
N SER A 72 2.09 9.61 -6.93
CA SER A 72 1.63 8.83 -8.09
C SER A 72 1.60 9.65 -9.37
N GLY A 73 1.99 9.04 -10.46
CA GLY A 73 1.73 9.57 -11.80
C GLY A 73 0.23 9.55 -12.15
N VAL A 74 -0.16 10.43 -13.07
CA VAL A 74 -1.56 10.72 -13.40
C VAL A 74 -2.32 9.54 -14.00
N THR A 75 -1.65 8.63 -14.69
CA THR A 75 -2.34 7.48 -15.30
C THR A 75 -2.99 6.55 -14.27
N GLY A 76 -2.58 6.62 -13.02
CA GLY A 76 -3.21 5.93 -11.89
C GLY A 76 -4.64 6.39 -11.58
N ALA A 77 -5.02 7.60 -12.00
CA ALA A 77 -6.39 8.12 -11.87
C ALA A 77 -7.39 7.45 -12.84
N GLY A 78 -6.90 6.66 -13.81
CA GLY A 78 -7.71 5.97 -14.80
C GLY A 78 -8.11 6.85 -15.98
N ARG A 79 -9.01 6.33 -16.84
CA ARG A 79 -9.40 6.99 -18.10
C ARG A 79 -10.51 8.01 -17.96
N LYS A 80 -11.26 7.98 -16.86
CA LYS A 80 -12.39 8.91 -16.68
C LYS A 80 -11.84 10.33 -16.47
N PRO A 81 -12.18 11.29 -17.33
CA PRO A 81 -11.75 12.67 -17.15
C PRO A 81 -12.42 13.27 -15.91
N THR A 82 -11.64 13.95 -15.12
CA THR A 82 -12.09 14.75 -13.96
C THR A 82 -11.36 16.08 -13.98
N GLN A 83 -11.90 17.10 -13.36
CA GLN A 83 -11.24 18.41 -13.32
C GLN A 83 -9.78 18.29 -12.85
N GLY A 84 -9.53 17.59 -11.74
CA GLY A 84 -8.19 17.49 -11.15
C GLY A 84 -7.17 16.67 -11.97
N ASN A 85 -7.58 15.96 -13.02
CA ASN A 85 -6.66 15.26 -13.91
C ASN A 85 -6.63 15.83 -15.36
N HIS A 86 -7.24 16.98 -15.56
CA HIS A 86 -7.08 17.74 -16.80
C HIS A 86 -5.68 18.35 -16.89
N PHE A 87 -5.14 18.42 -18.10
CA PHE A 87 -3.81 18.92 -18.35
C PHE A 87 -3.53 20.31 -17.71
N PRO A 88 -4.41 21.32 -17.83
CA PRO A 88 -4.16 22.63 -17.22
C PRO A 88 -4.14 22.62 -15.70
N GLU A 89 -4.87 21.71 -15.06
CA GLU A 89 -4.93 21.59 -13.59
C GLU A 89 -3.79 20.75 -13.03
N LEU A 90 -3.29 19.84 -13.84
CA LEU A 90 -2.27 18.86 -13.42
C LEU A 90 -0.86 19.30 -13.77
N ASN A 91 -0.68 19.90 -14.99
CA ASN A 91 0.64 20.23 -15.50
C ASN A 91 1.37 21.20 -14.56
N GLU A 92 2.63 20.88 -14.22
CA GLU A 92 3.44 21.64 -13.26
C GLU A 92 2.84 21.70 -11.84
N GLY A 93 1.71 21.02 -11.60
CA GLY A 93 1.05 20.91 -10.30
C GLY A 93 1.59 19.75 -9.47
N PHE A 94 1.58 19.92 -8.15
CA PHE A 94 1.91 18.87 -7.20
C PHE A 94 1.03 19.06 -5.97
N HIS A 95 0.11 18.12 -5.73
CA HIS A 95 -0.86 18.27 -4.66
C HIS A 95 -1.24 16.95 -4.00
N ALA A 96 -1.47 17.00 -2.69
CA ALA A 96 -2.07 15.91 -1.95
C ALA A 96 -3.57 15.82 -2.24
N TYR A 97 -4.13 14.62 -2.24
CA TYR A 97 -5.55 14.39 -2.42
C TYR A 97 -6.07 13.32 -1.47
N LYS A 98 -7.36 13.42 -1.10
CA LYS A 98 -8.03 12.45 -0.22
C LYS A 98 -7.24 12.09 1.04
N VAL A 99 -6.55 13.05 1.65
CA VAL A 99 -5.82 12.86 2.90
C VAL A 99 -6.80 12.39 3.98
N ALA A 100 -6.43 11.36 4.73
CA ALA A 100 -7.24 10.71 5.78
C ALA A 100 -8.60 10.11 5.33
N CYS A 101 -8.94 10.14 4.03
CA CYS A 101 -10.20 9.60 3.51
C CYS A 101 -10.03 8.77 2.23
N HIS A 102 -8.80 8.36 1.92
CA HIS A 102 -8.55 7.53 0.75
C HIS A 102 -8.92 6.06 1.03
N ARG A 103 -9.71 5.47 0.13
CA ARG A 103 -10.22 4.09 0.26
C ARG A 103 -9.16 2.99 0.37
N HIS A 104 -7.90 3.29 0.01
CA HIS A 104 -6.79 2.34 0.18
C HIS A 104 -6.25 2.29 1.62
N THR A 105 -6.59 3.26 2.48
CA THR A 105 -6.11 3.30 3.86
C THR A 105 -6.42 2.01 4.63
N PRO A 106 -7.70 1.58 4.76
CA PRO A 106 -8.01 0.38 5.52
C PRO A 106 -7.42 -0.90 4.91
N GLU A 107 -7.26 -0.95 3.59
CA GLU A 107 -6.67 -2.10 2.91
C GLU A 107 -5.17 -2.24 3.19
N ILE A 108 -4.44 -1.11 3.27
CA ILE A 108 -3.03 -1.08 3.69
C ILE A 108 -2.92 -1.52 5.15
N GLU A 109 -3.71 -0.92 6.04
CA GLU A 109 -3.76 -1.25 7.47
C GLU A 109 -4.07 -2.73 7.71
N GLN A 110 -5.07 -3.27 7.02
CA GLN A 110 -5.42 -4.69 7.10
C GLN A 110 -4.26 -5.60 6.68
N THR A 111 -3.55 -5.24 5.61
CA THR A 111 -2.41 -6.03 5.12
C THR A 111 -1.28 -6.03 6.14
N LEU A 112 -0.90 -4.86 6.65
CA LEU A 112 0.16 -4.72 7.63
C LEU A 112 -0.20 -5.37 8.97
N SER A 113 -1.46 -5.26 9.42
CA SER A 113 -1.95 -5.92 10.63
C SER A 113 -1.89 -7.45 10.54
N LYS A 114 -2.22 -8.01 9.37
CA LYS A 114 -2.08 -9.46 9.15
C LYS A 114 -0.63 -9.95 9.18
N LEU A 115 0.32 -9.09 8.84
CA LEU A 115 1.75 -9.41 8.83
C LEU A 115 2.40 -9.25 10.20
N SER A 116 2.01 -8.23 10.96
CA SER A 116 2.53 -7.99 12.31
C SER A 116 1.87 -8.87 13.39
N GLY A 117 0.63 -9.30 13.15
CA GLY A 117 -0.21 -9.92 14.18
C GLY A 117 -0.82 -8.92 15.18
N GLU A 118 -0.66 -7.62 14.93
CA GLU A 118 -1.17 -6.52 15.75
C GLU A 118 -1.96 -5.53 14.89
N ASP A 119 -2.81 -4.71 15.52
CA ASP A 119 -3.52 -3.64 14.83
C ASP A 119 -2.56 -2.54 14.40
N VAL A 120 -2.44 -2.34 13.09
CA VAL A 120 -1.65 -1.27 12.47
C VAL A 120 -2.57 -0.14 12.04
N THR A 121 -2.18 1.09 12.37
CA THR A 121 -2.81 2.31 11.87
C THR A 121 -1.79 3.17 11.14
N ILE A 122 -2.19 3.77 10.01
CA ILE A 122 -1.30 4.60 9.21
C ILE A 122 -1.87 6.01 8.98
N THR A 123 -0.99 6.97 8.78
CA THR A 123 -1.31 8.22 8.12
C THR A 123 -0.97 8.09 6.65
N PHE A 124 -1.99 7.97 5.80
CA PHE A 124 -1.80 7.82 4.36
C PHE A 124 -2.03 9.16 3.65
N VAL A 125 -0.99 9.63 2.95
CA VAL A 125 -1.01 10.91 2.23
C VAL A 125 -0.62 10.67 0.77
N PRO A 126 -1.60 10.41 -0.11
CA PRO A 126 -1.33 10.29 -1.53
C PRO A 126 -1.22 11.65 -2.21
N HIS A 127 -0.29 11.76 -3.15
CA HIS A 127 -0.10 12.94 -4.00
C HIS A 127 -0.21 12.57 -5.47
N LEU A 128 -0.66 13.52 -6.27
CA LEU A 128 -0.68 13.43 -7.73
C LEU A 128 0.43 14.33 -8.30
N LEU A 129 1.24 13.75 -9.18
CA LEU A 129 2.35 14.43 -9.85
C LEU A 129 2.06 14.59 -11.35
N PRO A 130 2.62 15.63 -11.99
CA PRO A 130 2.52 15.85 -13.42
C PRO A 130 3.47 14.95 -14.23
N VAL A 131 3.48 13.66 -13.89
CA VAL A 131 4.22 12.61 -14.61
C VAL A 131 3.25 11.52 -15.05
N ASN A 132 3.58 10.80 -16.09
CA ASN A 132 2.65 9.81 -16.62
C ASN A 132 2.46 8.61 -15.71
N ARG A 133 3.54 7.97 -15.25
CA ARG A 133 3.50 6.65 -14.59
C ARG A 133 4.43 6.56 -13.40
N GLY A 134 4.16 5.55 -12.58
CA GLY A 134 4.97 5.18 -11.42
C GLY A 134 4.37 5.67 -10.10
N ILE A 135 4.83 5.07 -9.03
CA ILE A 135 4.55 5.50 -7.66
C ILE A 135 5.86 5.50 -6.89
N LEU A 136 6.13 6.61 -6.21
CA LEU A 136 7.14 6.70 -5.17
C LEU A 136 6.43 6.66 -3.82
N ALA A 137 6.71 5.64 -3.01
CA ALA A 137 6.24 5.57 -1.63
C ALA A 137 7.41 5.87 -0.69
N THR A 138 7.28 6.93 0.11
CA THR A 138 8.19 7.22 1.22
C THR A 138 7.47 6.88 2.51
N VAL A 139 7.99 5.91 3.26
CA VAL A 139 7.35 5.45 4.48
C VAL A 139 8.23 5.79 5.67
N TYR A 140 7.61 6.38 6.69
CA TYR A 140 8.26 6.75 7.95
C TYR A 140 7.67 5.88 9.06
N ALA A 141 8.52 5.37 9.93
CA ALA A 141 8.14 4.61 11.11
C ALA A 141 9.20 4.76 12.20
N ASP A 142 8.78 4.69 13.44
CA ASP A 142 9.69 4.66 14.58
C ASP A 142 10.35 3.28 14.68
N ILE A 143 11.65 3.29 14.98
CA ILE A 143 12.43 2.07 15.22
C ILE A 143 12.12 1.57 16.64
N ASN A 144 11.90 0.27 16.79
CA ASN A 144 11.69 -0.34 18.08
C ASN A 144 12.96 -0.32 18.94
N GLU A 145 12.77 -0.29 20.27
CA GLU A 145 13.88 -0.25 21.22
C GLU A 145 14.84 -1.43 21.01
N GLY A 146 16.14 -1.14 21.04
CA GLY A 146 17.20 -2.13 20.85
C GLY A 146 17.48 -2.53 19.40
N VAL A 147 16.72 -2.03 18.43
CA VAL A 147 16.93 -2.29 17.00
C VAL A 147 17.98 -1.33 16.45
N THR A 148 18.93 -1.87 15.69
CA THR A 148 20.00 -1.10 15.05
C THR A 148 19.65 -0.78 13.59
N PHE A 149 20.23 0.29 13.05
CA PHE A 149 20.12 0.63 11.63
C PHE A 149 20.60 -0.51 10.71
N GLU A 150 21.66 -1.23 11.14
CA GLU A 150 22.20 -2.35 10.37
C GLU A 150 21.19 -3.51 10.26
N GLN A 151 20.46 -3.82 11.33
CA GLN A 151 19.39 -4.83 11.29
C GLN A 151 18.29 -4.45 10.29
N ILE A 152 17.86 -3.19 10.28
CA ILE A 152 16.86 -2.68 9.34
C ILE A 152 17.40 -2.77 7.91
N ARG A 153 18.60 -2.27 7.67
CA ARG A 153 19.24 -2.31 6.36
C ARG A 153 19.35 -3.73 5.83
N ASN A 154 19.83 -4.66 6.64
CA ASN A 154 19.96 -6.06 6.25
C ASN A 154 18.59 -6.70 5.97
N CYS A 155 17.59 -6.44 6.80
CA CYS A 155 16.24 -6.91 6.57
C CYS A 155 15.69 -6.45 5.19
N LEU A 156 15.82 -5.18 4.87
CA LEU A 156 15.32 -4.62 3.61
C LEU A 156 16.11 -5.08 2.39
N LEU A 157 17.43 -5.21 2.50
CA LEU A 157 18.30 -5.68 1.40
C LEU A 157 18.08 -7.14 1.05
N TYR A 158 17.89 -8.02 2.05
CA TYR A 158 17.83 -9.46 1.82
C TYR A 158 16.41 -10.01 1.66
N THR A 159 15.38 -9.18 1.82
CA THR A 159 13.98 -9.59 1.64
C THR A 159 13.33 -9.06 0.36
N SER A 160 14.02 -8.20 -0.38
CA SER A 160 13.50 -7.62 -1.61
C SER A 160 14.53 -7.74 -2.74
N ASP A 161 14.21 -8.44 -3.82
CA ASP A 161 15.03 -8.50 -5.04
C ASP A 161 15.28 -7.11 -5.66
N ALA A 162 14.40 -6.14 -5.39
CA ALA A 162 14.58 -4.76 -5.84
C ALA A 162 15.79 -4.06 -5.19
N ALA A 163 16.34 -4.61 -4.11
CA ALA A 163 17.54 -4.09 -3.45
C ALA A 163 18.84 -4.53 -4.13
N ASP A 164 18.79 -5.49 -5.05
CA ASP A 164 19.96 -5.97 -5.81
C ASP A 164 20.27 -5.09 -7.04
N ASP A 165 19.39 -4.18 -7.42
CA ASP A 165 19.71 -3.15 -8.41
C ASP A 165 20.75 -2.20 -7.79
N LYS A 166 21.95 -2.35 -8.27
CA LYS A 166 23.12 -1.54 -7.90
C LYS A 166 22.84 -0.05 -8.16
N ALA A 167 22.32 0.60 -7.17
CA ALA A 167 22.31 2.06 -7.15
C ALA A 167 23.69 2.57 -6.71
#